data_4c6c968ab2d750804517d140d398d5d9
#
_entry.id   4c6c968ab2d750804517d140d398d5d9
#
_cell.length_a   1.000
_cell.length_b   1.000
_cell.length_c   1.000
_cell.angle_alpha   90.00
_cell.angle_beta   90.00
_cell.angle_gamma   90.00
#
_symmetry.space_group_name_H-M   'P 1'
#
loop_
_entity.id
_entity.type
_entity.pdbx_description
1 polymer ?
#
loop_
_entity_poly.entity_id
_entity_poly.type
_entity_poly.pdbx_seq_one_letter_code
_entity_poly.pdbx_strand_id
1 'polypeptide(L)'
;MKYTEAWASIVSQNLNLKLVTCILGVLSIVLGMVTLKLAFKDAIIIDRGCYSKVMTPTKDEHSKTEVASFLKEALAQRFDSTVQPVDGLLSQNEFALRIMEQKEFEGRGLKQRLVINKVMEDSEGFKVEADRIVSVGEVRSAFKFPLLVKLESKSRSYSNPYGLLIVSVKQIEEKLQAKDKK
;
A
#
# COMPACT_ATOMS: atom_id res chain seq x y z
N MET A 1 57.92 -50.97 16.61
CA MET A 1 57.56 -49.83 15.79
C MET A 1 56.06 -49.75 15.35
N LYS A 2 55.29 -50.83 15.35
CA LYS A 2 53.85 -50.80 14.92
C LYS A 2 52.88 -50.15 15.89
N TYR A 3 53.20 -50.10 17.20
CA TYR A 3 52.31 -49.48 18.21
C TYR A 3 52.27 -47.95 18.18
N THR A 4 53.36 -47.27 17.81
CA THR A 4 53.45 -45.83 17.75
C THR A 4 52.68 -45.26 16.55
N GLU A 5 52.63 -45.98 15.43
CA GLU A 5 51.88 -45.62 14.25
C GLU A 5 50.37 -45.76 14.47
N ALA A 6 49.92 -46.80 15.15
CA ALA A 6 48.54 -47.05 15.52
C ALA A 6 48.02 -45.94 16.47
N TRP A 7 48.80 -45.53 17.46
CA TRP A 7 48.48 -44.48 18.40
C TRP A 7 48.40 -43.10 17.70
N ALA A 8 49.30 -42.79 16.78
CA ALA A 8 49.30 -41.57 16.02
C ALA A 8 48.05 -41.46 15.11
N SER A 9 47.62 -42.58 14.51
CA SER A 9 46.41 -42.59 13.68
C SER A 9 45.12 -42.40 14.50
N ILE A 10 45.03 -43.00 15.69
CA ILE A 10 43.88 -42.80 16.59
C ILE A 10 43.79 -41.37 17.09
N VAL A 11 44.93 -40.75 17.43
CA VAL A 11 44.99 -39.36 17.89
C VAL A 11 44.59 -38.39 16.75
N SER A 12 45.07 -38.64 15.52
CA SER A 12 44.70 -37.79 14.37
C SER A 12 43.22 -37.91 14.00
N GLN A 13 42.64 -39.13 14.05
CA GLN A 13 41.21 -39.34 13.84
C GLN A 13 40.37 -38.64 14.90
N ASN A 14 40.79 -38.67 16.17
CA ASN A 14 40.06 -38.00 17.26
C ASN A 14 40.15 -36.47 17.13
N LEU A 15 41.25 -35.94 16.64
CA LEU A 15 41.41 -34.50 16.39
C LEU A 15 40.54 -34.04 15.23
N ASN A 16 40.50 -34.79 14.12
CA ASN A 16 39.62 -34.51 13.00
C ASN A 16 38.14 -34.58 13.39
N LEU A 17 37.74 -35.58 14.20
CA LEU A 17 36.38 -35.69 14.69
C LEU A 17 35.98 -34.52 15.57
N LYS A 18 36.87 -34.05 16.47
CA LYS A 18 36.62 -32.82 17.27
C LYS A 18 36.51 -31.59 16.40
N LEU A 19 37.32 -31.46 15.36
CA LEU A 19 37.30 -30.34 14.45
C LEU A 19 35.97 -30.30 13.65
N VAL A 20 35.52 -31.43 13.13
CA VAL A 20 34.26 -31.58 12.43
C VAL A 20 33.06 -31.23 13.35
N THR A 21 33.06 -31.71 14.60
CA THR A 21 32.02 -31.40 15.58
C THR A 21 31.98 -29.91 15.93
N CYS A 22 33.13 -29.25 16.06
CA CYS A 22 33.19 -27.81 16.27
C CYS A 22 32.61 -27.03 15.06
N ILE A 23 32.98 -27.40 13.84
CA ILE A 23 32.46 -26.75 12.61
C ILE A 23 30.94 -26.94 12.51
N LEU A 24 30.42 -28.14 12.75
CA LEU A 24 28.99 -28.42 12.75
C LEU A 24 28.24 -27.62 13.84
N GLY A 25 28.85 -27.47 15.02
CA GLY A 25 28.29 -26.67 16.11
C GLY A 25 28.18 -25.20 15.73
N VAL A 26 29.23 -24.61 15.15
CA VAL A 26 29.22 -23.23 14.67
C VAL A 26 28.17 -23.04 13.55
N LEU A 27 28.12 -23.97 12.61
CA LEU A 27 27.14 -23.91 11.50
C LEU A 27 25.69 -23.95 12.03
N SER A 28 25.43 -24.81 13.04
CA SER A 28 24.11 -24.89 13.67
C SER A 28 23.71 -23.61 14.38
N ILE A 29 24.65 -22.92 15.04
CA ILE A 29 24.41 -21.65 15.71
C ILE A 29 24.08 -20.56 14.66
N VAL A 30 24.85 -20.50 13.57
CA VAL A 30 24.61 -19.53 12.48
C VAL A 30 23.24 -19.77 11.83
N LEU A 31 22.91 -21.04 11.55
CA LEU A 31 21.60 -21.39 10.98
C LEU A 31 20.45 -21.01 11.93
N GLY A 32 20.63 -21.26 13.24
CA GLY A 32 19.67 -20.87 14.26
C GLY A 32 19.46 -19.34 14.33
N MET A 33 20.53 -18.54 14.23
CA MET A 33 20.41 -17.09 14.16
C MET A 33 19.69 -16.60 12.91
N VAL A 34 19.95 -17.23 11.76
CA VAL A 34 19.27 -16.89 10.50
C VAL A 34 17.78 -17.22 10.55
N THR A 35 17.44 -18.40 11.06
CA THR A 35 16.02 -18.80 11.20
C THR A 35 15.30 -17.92 12.21
N LEU A 36 15.94 -17.55 13.32
CA LEU A 36 15.36 -16.59 14.27
C LEU A 36 15.10 -15.22 13.62
N LYS A 37 16.07 -14.71 12.87
CA LYS A 37 15.93 -13.45 12.13
C LYS A 37 14.81 -13.48 11.08
N LEU A 38 14.61 -14.63 10.42
CA LEU A 38 13.49 -14.80 9.48
C LEU A 38 12.14 -14.92 10.20
N ALA A 39 12.09 -15.60 11.34
CA ALA A 39 10.86 -15.78 12.11
C ALA A 39 10.32 -14.48 12.71
N PHE A 40 11.20 -13.51 13.01
CA PHE A 40 10.81 -12.18 13.48
C PHE A 40 10.59 -11.15 12.36
N LYS A 41 10.64 -11.55 11.09
CA LYS A 41 10.23 -10.70 9.98
C LYS A 41 8.73 -10.85 9.75
N ASP A 42 7.97 -9.89 10.24
CA ASP A 42 6.56 -9.77 9.91
C ASP A 42 6.41 -9.45 8.43
N ALA A 43 6.08 -10.46 7.64
CA ALA A 43 5.72 -10.28 6.24
C ALA A 43 4.20 -10.12 6.16
N ILE A 44 3.72 -8.92 5.86
CA ILE A 44 2.32 -8.69 5.57
C ILE A 44 2.09 -9.00 4.09
N ILE A 45 1.39 -10.09 3.83
CA ILE A 45 0.94 -10.46 2.48
C ILE A 45 -0.40 -9.77 2.29
N ILE A 46 -0.45 -8.79 1.39
CA ILE A 46 -1.71 -8.17 0.97
C ILE A 46 -2.15 -8.90 -0.29
N ASP A 47 -3.11 -9.79 -0.13
CA ASP A 47 -3.76 -10.49 -1.25
C ASP A 47 -4.97 -9.68 -1.71
N ARG A 48 -4.89 -9.15 -2.93
CA ARG A 48 -5.98 -8.41 -3.57
C ARG A 48 -6.22 -8.97 -4.96
N GLY A 49 -7.03 -10.01 -5.02
CA GLY A 49 -7.45 -10.59 -6.28
C GLY A 49 -6.28 -11.05 -7.17
N CYS A 50 -5.98 -10.33 -8.25
CA CYS A 50 -4.92 -10.73 -9.19
C CYS A 50 -3.51 -10.22 -8.82
N TYR A 51 -3.34 -9.44 -7.73
CA TYR A 51 -2.04 -8.88 -7.36
C TYR A 51 -1.76 -9.10 -5.86
N SER A 52 -0.83 -10.01 -5.57
CA SER A 52 -0.22 -10.13 -4.25
C SER A 52 1.04 -9.27 -4.18
N LYS A 53 1.11 -8.34 -3.23
CA LYS A 53 2.30 -7.53 -2.96
C LYS A 53 2.77 -7.80 -1.55
N VAL A 54 3.97 -8.34 -1.41
CA VAL A 54 4.63 -8.48 -0.11
C VAL A 54 5.20 -7.12 0.27
N MET A 55 4.69 -6.54 1.35
CA MET A 55 5.24 -5.31 1.92
C MET A 55 5.81 -5.61 3.30
N THR A 56 7.04 -5.18 3.55
CA THR A 56 7.58 -5.13 4.91
C THR A 56 6.92 -3.98 5.65
N PRO A 57 6.46 -4.16 6.90
CA PRO A 57 5.95 -3.05 7.70
C PRO A 57 7.11 -2.10 7.98
N THR A 58 7.21 -1.03 7.23
CA THR A 58 8.05 0.11 7.57
C THR A 58 7.34 0.92 8.65
N LYS A 59 8.07 1.25 9.72
CA LYS A 59 7.64 2.16 10.78
C LYS A 59 6.91 3.36 10.18
N ASP A 60 5.73 3.64 10.69
CA ASP A 60 4.90 4.86 10.66
C ASP A 60 5.05 5.89 9.53
N GLU A 61 6.04 5.78 8.65
CA GLU A 61 6.22 6.64 7.49
C GLU A 61 5.66 5.95 6.23
N HIS A 62 4.59 6.52 5.70
CA HIS A 62 4.00 6.08 4.44
C HIS A 62 4.88 6.54 3.27
N SER A 63 5.33 5.62 2.43
CA SER A 63 6.08 6.00 1.23
C SER A 63 5.18 6.77 0.25
N LYS A 64 5.76 7.69 -0.53
CA LYS A 64 5.01 8.45 -1.54
C LYS A 64 4.26 7.56 -2.54
N THR A 65 4.83 6.41 -2.87
CA THR A 65 4.20 5.41 -3.73
C THR A 65 3.02 4.71 -3.06
N GLU A 66 3.10 4.48 -1.76
CA GLU A 66 2.01 3.89 -0.96
C GLU A 66 0.85 4.86 -0.86
N VAL A 67 1.12 6.13 -0.54
CA VAL A 67 0.11 7.19 -0.50
C VAL A 67 -0.57 7.38 -1.86
N ALA A 68 0.19 7.39 -2.95
CA ALA A 68 -0.38 7.51 -4.29
C ALA A 68 -1.27 6.31 -4.66
N SER A 69 -0.87 5.10 -4.28
CA SER A 69 -1.66 3.88 -4.49
C SER A 69 -2.94 3.89 -3.66
N PHE A 70 -2.85 4.31 -2.39
CA PHE A 70 -3.99 4.50 -1.51
C PHE A 70 -4.98 5.52 -2.07
N LEU A 71 -4.49 6.71 -2.46
CA LEU A 71 -5.35 7.76 -3.00
C LEU A 71 -6.06 7.31 -4.27
N LYS A 72 -5.37 6.59 -5.15
CA LYS A 72 -5.98 6.05 -6.37
C LYS A 72 -7.13 5.10 -6.07
N GLU A 73 -6.98 4.24 -5.08
CA GLU A 73 -8.01 3.29 -4.70
C GLU A 73 -9.14 3.94 -3.91
N ALA A 74 -8.82 4.75 -2.91
CA ALA A 74 -9.79 5.38 -2.03
C ALA A 74 -10.64 6.43 -2.76
N LEU A 75 -10.05 7.22 -3.68
CA LEU A 75 -10.79 8.17 -4.50
C LEU A 75 -11.64 7.48 -5.57
N ALA A 76 -11.18 6.34 -6.12
CA ALA A 76 -12.04 5.54 -6.98
C ALA A 76 -13.26 5.03 -6.19
N GLN A 77 -13.07 4.57 -4.97
CA GLN A 77 -14.20 4.20 -4.11
C GLN A 77 -15.11 5.37 -3.76
N ARG A 78 -14.57 6.59 -3.61
CA ARG A 78 -15.37 7.77 -3.27
C ARG A 78 -16.24 8.24 -4.44
N PHE A 79 -15.72 8.19 -5.67
CA PHE A 79 -16.35 8.82 -6.84
C PHE A 79 -16.86 7.86 -7.90
N ASP A 80 -16.24 6.69 -8.08
CA ASP A 80 -16.63 5.77 -9.16
C ASP A 80 -17.94 5.04 -8.84
N SER A 81 -18.91 5.15 -9.75
CA SER A 81 -20.21 4.51 -9.61
C SER A 81 -20.17 2.98 -9.77
N THR A 82 -19.10 2.44 -10.38
CA THR A 82 -18.97 1.00 -10.65
C THR A 82 -18.24 0.26 -9.53
N VAL A 83 -17.57 1.00 -8.64
CA VAL A 83 -16.79 0.43 -7.54
C VAL A 83 -17.64 0.34 -6.28
N GLN A 84 -17.73 -0.87 -5.73
CA GLN A 84 -18.37 -1.05 -4.43
C GLN A 84 -17.48 -0.50 -3.31
N PRO A 85 -18.04 0.24 -2.35
CA PRO A 85 -17.27 0.77 -1.24
C PRO A 85 -16.81 -0.35 -0.31
N VAL A 86 -15.56 -0.27 0.09
CA VAL A 86 -14.97 -1.12 1.14
C VAL A 86 -14.80 -0.26 2.39
N ASP A 87 -15.18 -0.81 3.53
CA ASP A 87 -15.05 -0.10 4.80
C ASP A 87 -13.59 0.18 5.16
N GLY A 88 -13.36 1.35 5.76
CA GLY A 88 -12.07 1.70 6.36
C GLY A 88 -11.15 2.58 5.51
N LEU A 89 -11.49 2.92 4.26
CA LEU A 89 -10.72 3.86 3.44
C LEU A 89 -11.26 5.29 3.49
N LEU A 90 -12.55 5.46 3.74
CA LEU A 90 -13.24 6.75 3.82
C LEU A 90 -13.73 7.00 5.24
N SER A 91 -13.70 8.28 5.68
CA SER A 91 -14.37 8.69 6.92
C SER A 91 -15.89 8.50 6.79
N GLN A 92 -16.58 8.43 7.92
CA GLN A 92 -18.05 8.28 7.94
C GLN A 92 -18.74 9.39 7.14
N ASN A 93 -18.22 10.63 7.22
CA ASN A 93 -18.78 11.77 6.49
C ASN A 93 -18.62 11.61 4.98
N GLU A 94 -17.40 11.24 4.51
CA GLU A 94 -17.17 11.02 3.07
C GLU A 94 -17.95 9.83 2.54
N PHE A 95 -18.12 8.80 3.35
CA PHE A 95 -18.93 7.64 3.01
C PHE A 95 -20.41 8.00 2.87
N ALA A 96 -20.96 8.79 3.81
CA ALA A 96 -22.33 9.28 3.74
C ALA A 96 -22.57 10.18 2.51
N LEU A 97 -21.64 11.09 2.24
CA LEU A 97 -21.70 11.95 1.03
C LEU A 97 -21.69 11.10 -0.24
N ARG A 98 -20.83 10.06 -0.30
CA ARG A 98 -20.82 9.13 -1.44
C ARG A 98 -22.19 8.48 -1.66
N ILE A 99 -22.81 7.95 -0.60
CA ILE A 99 -24.12 7.28 -0.72
C ILE A 99 -25.16 8.25 -1.26
N MET A 100 -25.20 9.47 -0.76
CA MET A 100 -26.16 10.49 -1.21
C MET A 100 -25.93 10.86 -2.68
N GLU A 101 -24.70 11.12 -3.09
CA GLU A 101 -24.35 11.45 -4.47
C GLU A 101 -24.65 10.30 -5.43
N GLN A 102 -24.31 9.05 -5.07
CA GLN A 102 -24.56 7.89 -5.93
C GLN A 102 -26.05 7.65 -6.13
N LYS A 103 -26.87 7.81 -5.08
CA LYS A 103 -28.34 7.71 -5.19
C LYS A 103 -28.92 8.77 -6.13
N GLU A 104 -28.38 9.98 -6.08
CA GLU A 104 -28.81 11.05 -6.99
C GLU A 104 -28.43 10.73 -8.45
N PHE A 105 -27.21 10.19 -8.66
CA PHE A 105 -26.74 9.82 -9.99
C PHE A 105 -27.53 8.65 -10.58
N GLU A 106 -27.82 7.64 -9.78
CA GLU A 106 -28.67 6.50 -10.20
C GLU A 106 -30.06 6.97 -10.63
N GLY A 107 -30.67 7.88 -9.87
CA GLY A 107 -31.99 8.45 -10.20
C GLY A 107 -32.00 9.21 -11.54
N ARG A 108 -30.84 9.69 -11.99
CA ARG A 108 -30.68 10.43 -13.27
C ARG A 108 -30.05 9.55 -14.37
N GLY A 109 -29.78 8.27 -14.13
CA GLY A 109 -29.06 7.41 -15.08
C GLY A 109 -27.61 7.83 -15.36
N LEU A 110 -27.01 8.59 -14.44
CA LEU A 110 -25.63 9.08 -14.53
C LEU A 110 -24.65 8.03 -14.00
N LYS A 111 -23.58 7.83 -14.73
CA LYS A 111 -22.41 7.06 -14.26
C LYS A 111 -21.20 7.97 -14.22
N GLN A 112 -20.44 7.86 -13.14
CA GLN A 112 -19.24 8.66 -12.91
C GLN A 112 -18.02 7.76 -12.74
N ARG A 113 -16.89 8.22 -13.26
CA ARG A 113 -15.57 7.62 -13.06
C ARG A 113 -14.52 8.69 -12.86
N LEU A 114 -13.57 8.46 -11.96
CA LEU A 114 -12.44 9.35 -11.71
C LEU A 114 -11.15 8.75 -12.26
N VAL A 115 -10.40 9.54 -13.02
CA VAL A 115 -9.06 9.17 -13.53
C VAL A 115 -8.04 10.09 -12.88
N ILE A 116 -7.15 9.53 -12.08
CA ILE A 116 -6.11 10.29 -11.39
C ILE A 116 -4.88 10.38 -12.30
N ASN A 117 -4.45 11.59 -12.59
CA ASN A 117 -3.29 11.88 -13.43
C ASN A 117 -2.03 12.08 -12.58
N LYS A 118 -2.13 12.86 -11.48
CA LYS A 118 -0.98 13.20 -10.66
C LYS A 118 -1.39 13.43 -9.21
N VAL A 119 -0.50 13.03 -8.29
CA VAL A 119 -0.64 13.30 -6.85
C VAL A 119 0.57 14.11 -6.42
N MET A 120 0.34 15.21 -5.72
CA MET A 120 1.36 16.11 -5.19
C MET A 120 1.07 16.36 -3.71
N GLU A 121 2.11 16.41 -2.91
CA GLU A 121 2.02 16.80 -1.51
C GLU A 121 1.91 18.33 -1.41
N ASP A 122 0.99 18.81 -0.61
CA ASP A 122 0.75 20.24 -0.37
C ASP A 122 0.73 20.50 1.14
N SER A 123 0.88 21.75 1.53
CA SER A 123 0.88 22.19 2.94
C SER A 123 -0.41 21.83 3.70
N GLU A 124 -1.54 21.74 3.00
CA GLU A 124 -2.84 21.41 3.59
C GLU A 124 -3.28 19.95 3.41
N GLY A 125 -2.46 19.11 2.73
CA GLY A 125 -2.77 17.72 2.43
C GLY A 125 -2.19 17.26 1.10
N PHE A 126 -2.98 16.56 0.30
CA PHE A 126 -2.56 16.06 -1.01
C PHE A 126 -3.41 16.69 -2.12
N LYS A 127 -2.74 17.41 -3.02
CA LYS A 127 -3.34 17.91 -4.25
C LYS A 127 -3.33 16.79 -5.29
N VAL A 128 -4.52 16.44 -5.77
CA VAL A 128 -4.72 15.39 -6.76
C VAL A 128 -5.26 16.02 -8.04
N GLU A 129 -4.50 15.91 -9.13
CA GLU A 129 -4.97 16.26 -10.47
C GLU A 129 -5.70 15.05 -11.04
N ALA A 130 -6.98 15.22 -11.30
CA ALA A 130 -7.83 14.16 -11.81
C ALA A 130 -8.76 14.68 -12.92
N ASP A 131 -9.21 13.74 -13.75
CA ASP A 131 -10.28 13.96 -14.72
C ASP A 131 -11.53 13.20 -14.28
N ARG A 132 -12.64 13.90 -14.24
CA ARG A 132 -13.95 13.34 -13.94
C ARG A 132 -14.67 13.03 -15.24
N ILE A 133 -14.97 11.76 -15.47
CA ILE A 133 -15.72 11.29 -16.61
C ILE A 133 -17.14 11.00 -16.14
N VAL A 134 -18.10 11.68 -16.75
CA VAL A 134 -19.53 11.46 -16.51
C VAL A 134 -20.16 10.93 -17.79
N SER A 135 -20.99 9.89 -17.66
CA SER A 135 -21.71 9.30 -18.78
C SER A 135 -23.20 9.20 -18.49
N VAL A 136 -24.02 9.51 -19.53
CA VAL A 136 -25.46 9.37 -19.55
C VAL A 136 -25.81 8.60 -20.82
N GLY A 137 -26.27 7.36 -20.67
CA GLY A 137 -26.42 6.48 -21.82
C GLY A 137 -25.12 6.33 -22.60
N GLU A 138 -25.11 6.71 -23.87
CA GLU A 138 -23.94 6.64 -24.76
C GLU A 138 -23.08 7.93 -24.73
N VAL A 139 -23.61 9.03 -24.18
CA VAL A 139 -22.89 10.32 -24.13
C VAL A 139 -21.88 10.29 -22.98
N ARG A 140 -20.64 10.69 -23.27
CA ARG A 140 -19.57 10.83 -22.28
C ARG A 140 -18.95 12.20 -22.33
N SER A 141 -18.75 12.80 -21.16
CA SER A 141 -18.05 14.06 -20.99
C SER A 141 -16.95 13.92 -19.98
N ALA A 142 -15.79 14.48 -20.26
CA ALA A 142 -14.65 14.51 -19.36
C ALA A 142 -14.25 15.97 -19.05
N PHE A 143 -14.01 16.26 -17.78
CA PHE A 143 -13.55 17.57 -17.34
C PHE A 143 -12.54 17.46 -16.21
N LYS A 144 -11.67 18.46 -16.13
CA LYS A 144 -10.67 18.53 -15.07
C LYS A 144 -11.35 18.66 -13.71
N PHE A 145 -10.87 17.88 -12.76
CA PHE A 145 -11.43 17.80 -11.43
C PHE A 145 -10.30 17.76 -10.39
N PRO A 146 -9.60 18.90 -10.18
CA PRO A 146 -8.53 18.96 -9.20
C PRO A 146 -9.12 18.90 -7.78
N LEU A 147 -8.50 18.07 -6.94
CA LEU A 147 -8.95 17.78 -5.59
C LEU A 147 -7.86 18.10 -4.56
N LEU A 148 -8.27 18.60 -3.40
CA LEU A 148 -7.48 18.64 -2.19
C LEU A 148 -7.99 17.57 -1.24
N VAL A 149 -7.13 16.62 -0.87
CA VAL A 149 -7.46 15.48 -0.03
C VAL A 149 -6.71 15.54 1.28
N LYS A 150 -7.44 15.48 2.39
CA LYS A 150 -6.85 15.37 3.73
C LYS A 150 -6.86 13.92 4.17
N LEU A 151 -5.69 13.44 4.62
CA LEU A 151 -5.49 12.08 5.11
C LEU A 151 -5.24 12.10 6.61
N GLU A 152 -5.63 11.00 7.27
CA GLU A 152 -5.31 10.69 8.64
C GLU A 152 -4.69 9.29 8.70
N SER A 153 -3.67 9.11 9.56
CA SER A 153 -3.08 7.81 9.82
C SER A 153 -3.96 7.02 10.78
N LYS A 154 -4.22 5.76 10.45
CA LYS A 154 -5.00 4.82 11.24
C LYS A 154 -4.24 3.50 11.35
N SER A 155 -4.58 2.68 12.32
CA SER A 155 -4.01 1.33 12.43
C SER A 155 -4.29 0.54 11.16
N ARG A 156 -3.28 -0.15 10.63
CA ARG A 156 -3.43 -1.06 9.49
C ARG A 156 -4.35 -2.21 9.86
N SER A 157 -5.25 -2.57 8.97
CA SER A 157 -6.19 -3.67 9.13
C SER A 157 -6.31 -4.46 7.83
N TYR A 158 -6.99 -5.60 7.87
CA TYR A 158 -7.25 -6.40 6.67
C TYR A 158 -8.01 -5.63 5.60
N SER A 159 -9.00 -4.81 6.00
CA SER A 159 -9.78 -3.95 5.08
C SER A 159 -9.04 -2.67 4.68
N ASN A 160 -8.07 -2.22 5.47
CA ASN A 160 -7.25 -1.05 5.19
C ASN A 160 -5.76 -1.32 5.45
N PRO A 161 -5.10 -2.00 4.53
CA PRO A 161 -3.70 -2.37 4.68
C PRO A 161 -2.74 -1.18 4.57
N TYR A 162 -3.21 -0.04 4.05
CA TYR A 162 -2.42 1.18 3.99
C TYR A 162 -2.31 1.90 5.34
N GLY A 163 -3.27 1.70 6.25
CA GLY A 163 -3.34 2.47 7.50
C GLY A 163 -3.56 3.97 7.26
N LEU A 164 -4.25 4.33 6.18
CA LEU A 164 -4.59 5.70 5.81
C LEU A 164 -6.10 5.82 5.66
N LEU A 165 -6.65 6.98 6.02
CA LEU A 165 -8.07 7.29 5.94
C LEU A 165 -8.27 8.62 5.22
N ILE A 166 -9.18 8.69 4.26
CA ILE A 166 -9.62 9.98 3.70
C ILE A 166 -10.58 10.64 4.69
N VAL A 167 -10.17 11.77 5.23
CA VAL A 167 -11.00 12.57 6.17
C VAL A 167 -11.89 13.54 5.41
N SER A 168 -11.35 14.21 4.42
CA SER A 168 -12.12 15.14 3.58
C SER A 168 -11.55 15.26 2.18
N VAL A 169 -12.45 15.43 1.22
CA VAL A 169 -12.13 15.72 -0.18
C VAL A 169 -12.81 17.02 -0.58
N LYS A 170 -12.04 17.96 -1.07
CA LYS A 170 -12.55 19.24 -1.55
C LYS A 170 -12.13 19.45 -3.00
N GLN A 171 -13.05 19.91 -3.83
CA GLN A 171 -12.71 20.34 -5.18
C GLN A 171 -12.00 21.70 -5.11
N ILE A 172 -10.90 21.81 -5.82
CA ILE A 172 -10.19 23.09 -5.97
C ILE A 172 -10.83 23.81 -7.16
N GLU A 173 -11.48 24.94 -6.90
CA GLU A 173 -11.93 25.81 -7.97
C GLU A 173 -10.72 26.52 -8.57
N GLU A 174 -10.30 26.14 -9.77
CA GLU A 174 -9.39 26.97 -10.54
C GLU A 174 -10.15 28.25 -10.91
N LYS A 175 -9.87 29.35 -10.23
CA LYS A 175 -10.24 30.65 -10.70
C LYS A 175 -9.66 30.80 -12.11
N LEU A 176 -10.52 30.72 -13.12
CA LEU A 176 -10.19 31.08 -14.48
C LEU A 176 -9.65 32.51 -14.42
N GLN A 177 -8.34 32.67 -14.39
CA GLN A 177 -7.72 33.94 -14.71
C GLN A 177 -8.10 34.21 -16.16
N ALA A 178 -9.15 34.97 -16.34
CA ALA A 178 -9.44 35.63 -17.59
C ALA A 178 -8.19 36.43 -17.96
N LYS A 179 -7.35 35.82 -18.83
CA LYS A 179 -6.33 36.58 -19.52
C LYS A 179 -7.07 37.57 -20.41
N ASP A 180 -7.27 38.76 -19.89
CA ASP A 180 -7.49 39.91 -20.73
C ASP A 180 -6.35 39.97 -21.75
N LYS A 181 -6.66 39.49 -22.94
CA LYS A 181 -5.90 39.89 -24.14
C LYS A 181 -6.36 41.24 -24.52
N LYS A 182 -5.59 42.22 -24.12
CA LYS A 182 -5.55 43.53 -24.77
C LYS A 182 -4.64 43.43 -25.98
#